data_d6589e94aa3daed1a135b146ababeb23
#
_entry.id   d6589e94aa3daed1a135b146ababeb23
#
_cell.length_a   1.000
_cell.length_b   1.000
_cell.length_c   1.000
_cell.angle_alpha   90.00
_cell.angle_beta   90.00
_cell.angle_gamma   90.00
#
_symmetry.space_group_name_H-M   'P 1'
#
loop_
_entity.id
_entity.type
_entity.pdbx_description
1 polymer ?
#
loop_
_entity_poly.entity_id
_entity_poly.type
_entity_poly.pdbx_seq_one_letter_code
_entity_poly.pdbx_strand_id
1 'polypeptide(L)'
;MVTEYSVELSRIIKEFSLETIYLPTSPEEHLIRNNDVNRPGLQFGGYYKYFDNTRIQIVGKAEESYIKSFEKDKYNEFVNTFFASSPAAVIISRNLELEGFKEAAEKHAVPLLRTSESTSEFMAALIAFLNLNLSPRITRHGVLVEVYGEGILILGESGVGKSETAIELVKRGHRLIADDAVEIRKVSNKSLVGSAPSNIRHFIELRGIGIINVSRIFGAGAVKLTEKIDYIINIEPWDNEKVYDRLGLEEHTTEILGINIPSITIPVQPGRNLAVIIEVAAMNKRQKKLGYNAAADLLSRLGMADGNEDVSSDIEVF
;
A
#
# COMPACT_ATOMS: atom_id res chain seq x y z
N MET A 1 16.16 -7.74 8.80
CA MET A 1 15.16 -8.81 8.94
C MET A 1 13.87 -8.29 8.32
N VAL A 2 13.35 -8.95 7.30
CA VAL A 2 12.02 -8.64 6.76
C VAL A 2 11.02 -9.13 7.79
N THR A 3 10.25 -8.24 8.39
CA THR A 3 9.19 -8.62 9.33
C THR A 3 8.10 -9.33 8.52
N GLU A 4 7.91 -10.63 8.77
CA GLU A 4 6.87 -11.41 8.13
C GLU A 4 5.52 -11.02 8.72
N TYR A 5 4.67 -10.37 7.94
CA TYR A 5 3.35 -9.95 8.39
C TYR A 5 2.35 -11.10 8.27
N SER A 6 1.44 -11.17 9.22
CA SER A 6 0.37 -12.16 9.22
C SER A 6 -0.97 -11.51 9.54
N VAL A 7 -2.05 -12.15 9.09
CA VAL A 7 -3.43 -11.77 9.38
C VAL A 7 -4.10 -12.95 10.08
N GLU A 8 -4.72 -12.67 11.22
CA GLU A 8 -5.54 -13.64 11.92
C GLU A 8 -6.76 -14.02 11.06
N LEU A 9 -7.08 -15.31 11.01
CA LEU A 9 -8.25 -15.80 10.28
C LEU A 9 -9.57 -15.19 10.82
N SER A 10 -9.61 -14.87 12.12
CA SER A 10 -10.70 -14.14 12.78
C SER A 10 -11.04 -12.82 12.10
N ARG A 11 -10.00 -12.07 11.65
CA ARG A 11 -10.20 -10.80 10.93
C ARG A 11 -10.80 -11.03 9.54
N ILE A 12 -10.37 -12.08 8.84
CA ILE A 12 -10.91 -12.45 7.53
C ILE A 12 -12.38 -12.87 7.67
N ILE A 13 -12.68 -13.71 8.67
CA ILE A 13 -14.05 -14.13 8.97
C ILE A 13 -14.96 -12.92 9.23
N LYS A 14 -14.52 -11.99 10.03
CA LYS A 14 -15.28 -10.77 10.38
C LYS A 14 -15.46 -9.83 9.20
N GLU A 15 -14.36 -9.56 8.44
CA GLU A 15 -14.38 -8.63 7.29
C GLU A 15 -15.36 -9.07 6.21
N PHE A 16 -15.36 -10.37 5.90
CA PHE A 16 -16.19 -10.95 4.84
C PHE A 16 -17.44 -11.65 5.34
N SER A 17 -17.75 -11.55 6.63
CA SER A 17 -18.92 -12.20 7.25
C SER A 17 -19.01 -13.69 6.89
N LEU A 18 -17.89 -14.42 6.96
CA LEU A 18 -17.81 -15.81 6.57
C LEU A 18 -18.53 -16.70 7.60
N GLU A 19 -19.30 -17.65 7.10
CA GLU A 19 -19.84 -18.72 7.91
C GLU A 19 -18.74 -19.75 8.23
N THR A 20 -18.61 -20.09 9.50
CA THR A 20 -17.67 -21.12 9.95
C THR A 20 -18.32 -22.49 9.91
N ILE A 21 -17.80 -23.39 9.06
CA ILE A 21 -18.24 -24.79 9.01
C ILE A 21 -17.41 -25.63 9.98
N TYR A 22 -16.08 -25.41 9.99
CA TYR A 22 -15.15 -26.08 10.90
C TYR A 22 -13.91 -25.23 11.16
N LEU A 23 -13.43 -25.23 12.41
CA LEU A 23 -12.14 -24.65 12.82
C LEU A 23 -11.42 -25.64 13.73
N PRO A 24 -10.15 -25.96 13.48
CA PRO A 24 -9.36 -26.85 14.32
C PRO A 24 -8.95 -26.23 15.66
N THR A 25 -8.77 -24.91 15.68
CA THR A 25 -8.37 -24.10 16.85
C THR A 25 -9.09 -22.75 16.80
N SER A 26 -8.82 -21.87 17.77
CA SER A 26 -9.32 -20.50 17.76
C SER A 26 -8.88 -19.76 16.48
N PRO A 27 -9.78 -19.03 15.80
CA PRO A 27 -9.42 -18.33 14.56
C PRO A 27 -8.40 -17.19 14.76
N GLU A 28 -8.17 -16.74 16.00
CA GLU A 28 -7.12 -15.78 16.36
C GLU A 28 -5.71 -16.42 16.29
N GLU A 29 -5.62 -17.72 16.53
CA GLU A 29 -4.36 -18.47 16.47
C GLU A 29 -3.97 -18.86 15.04
N HIS A 30 -4.93 -18.82 14.12
CA HIS A 30 -4.71 -19.22 12.74
C HIS A 30 -4.22 -18.03 11.90
N LEU A 31 -2.91 -18.02 11.62
CA LEU A 31 -2.24 -16.90 10.97
C LEU A 31 -2.05 -17.14 9.47
N ILE A 32 -2.68 -16.32 8.64
CA ILE A 32 -2.47 -16.29 7.20
C ILE A 32 -1.27 -15.38 6.88
N ARG A 33 -0.31 -15.88 6.10
CA ARG A 33 0.94 -15.17 5.74
C ARG A 33 1.12 -14.99 4.24
N ASN A 34 0.34 -15.69 3.43
CA ASN A 34 0.41 -15.59 1.98
C ASN A 34 -0.74 -14.73 1.45
N ASN A 35 -0.43 -13.77 0.59
CA ASN A 35 -1.41 -12.89 -0.03
C ASN A 35 -2.01 -13.46 -1.33
N ASP A 36 -1.42 -14.53 -1.86
CA ASP A 36 -1.98 -15.25 -2.99
C ASP A 36 -3.11 -16.18 -2.53
N VAL A 37 -4.10 -16.33 -3.36
CA VAL A 37 -5.17 -17.32 -3.22
C VAL A 37 -5.15 -18.29 -4.39
N ASN A 38 -5.69 -19.48 -4.21
CA ASN A 38 -5.73 -20.50 -5.25
C ASN A 38 -7.13 -21.09 -5.43
N ARG A 39 -7.41 -21.58 -6.63
CA ARG A 39 -8.59 -22.41 -6.96
C ARG A 39 -8.11 -23.83 -7.23
N PRO A 40 -8.49 -24.82 -6.42
CA PRO A 40 -7.87 -26.15 -6.43
C PRO A 40 -8.36 -27.09 -7.55
N GLY A 41 -8.65 -26.56 -8.75
CA GLY A 41 -9.13 -27.37 -9.87
C GLY A 41 -8.15 -28.46 -10.30
N LEU A 42 -6.85 -28.16 -10.36
CA LEU A 42 -5.82 -29.15 -10.70
C LEU A 42 -5.61 -30.18 -9.58
N GLN A 43 -5.74 -29.75 -8.32
CA GLN A 43 -5.58 -30.62 -7.16
C GLN A 43 -6.68 -31.69 -7.09
N PHE A 44 -7.90 -31.31 -7.47
CA PHE A 44 -9.00 -32.27 -7.62
C PHE A 44 -8.82 -33.25 -8.80
N GLY A 45 -7.84 -33.00 -9.69
CA GLY A 45 -7.37 -33.95 -10.69
C GLY A 45 -6.11 -34.71 -10.27
N GLY A 46 -5.64 -34.57 -9.04
CA GLY A 46 -4.46 -35.26 -8.52
C GLY A 46 -3.12 -34.58 -8.84
N TYR A 47 -3.10 -33.35 -9.36
CA TYR A 47 -1.86 -32.66 -9.70
C TYR A 47 -1.44 -31.64 -8.63
N TYR A 48 -0.32 -31.96 -7.92
CA TYR A 48 0.20 -31.17 -6.78
C TYR A 48 1.61 -30.61 -6.98
N LYS A 49 2.23 -30.74 -8.15
CA LYS A 49 3.64 -30.39 -8.37
C LYS A 49 4.00 -28.95 -7.96
N TYR A 50 3.06 -28.00 -8.11
CA TYR A 50 3.23 -26.59 -7.75
C TYR A 50 2.16 -26.11 -6.77
N PHE A 51 1.61 -27.04 -6.00
CA PHE A 51 0.65 -26.68 -4.98
C PHE A 51 1.35 -26.02 -3.80
N ASP A 52 0.83 -24.85 -3.41
CA ASP A 52 1.29 -24.10 -2.25
C ASP A 52 0.20 -24.13 -1.19
N ASN A 53 0.41 -24.89 -0.14
CA ASN A 53 -0.53 -25.07 0.95
C ASN A 53 -0.62 -23.86 1.88
N THR A 54 0.29 -22.90 1.78
CA THR A 54 0.21 -21.64 2.56
C THR A 54 -0.87 -20.69 2.04
N ARG A 55 -1.43 -20.95 0.85
CA ARG A 55 -2.50 -20.16 0.24
C ARG A 55 -3.88 -20.57 0.73
N ILE A 56 -4.77 -19.59 0.86
CA ILE A 56 -6.20 -19.87 1.01
C ILE A 56 -6.73 -20.47 -0.29
N GLN A 57 -7.49 -21.56 -0.18
CA GLN A 57 -8.10 -22.24 -1.31
C GLN A 57 -9.58 -21.86 -1.44
N ILE A 58 -10.01 -21.42 -2.64
CA ILE A 58 -11.39 -21.02 -2.90
C ILE A 58 -12.05 -22.03 -3.83
N VAL A 59 -13.12 -22.67 -3.35
CA VAL A 59 -13.88 -23.68 -4.11
C VAL A 59 -15.18 -23.03 -4.57
N GLY A 60 -15.41 -23.07 -5.89
CA GLY A 60 -16.61 -22.52 -6.52
C GLY A 60 -17.32 -23.56 -7.39
N LYS A 61 -18.29 -23.10 -8.20
CA LYS A 61 -19.09 -23.98 -9.07
C LYS A 61 -18.27 -24.80 -10.07
N ALA A 62 -17.17 -24.25 -10.58
CA ALA A 62 -16.33 -24.98 -11.53
C ALA A 62 -15.65 -26.17 -10.86
N GLU A 63 -15.09 -25.97 -9.68
CA GLU A 63 -14.45 -26.99 -8.87
C GLU A 63 -15.47 -28.04 -8.40
N GLU A 64 -16.65 -27.59 -7.94
CA GLU A 64 -17.77 -28.45 -7.57
C GLU A 64 -18.19 -29.35 -8.74
N SER A 65 -18.45 -28.75 -9.90
CA SER A 65 -18.87 -29.47 -11.10
C SER A 65 -17.82 -30.50 -11.54
N TYR A 66 -16.54 -30.09 -11.47
CA TYR A 66 -15.43 -30.95 -11.87
C TYR A 66 -15.28 -32.14 -10.93
N ILE A 67 -15.26 -31.92 -9.61
CA ILE A 67 -15.09 -33.03 -8.66
C ILE A 67 -16.30 -33.97 -8.63
N LYS A 68 -17.53 -33.45 -8.82
CA LYS A 68 -18.75 -34.25 -8.93
C LYS A 68 -18.84 -35.07 -10.22
N SER A 69 -17.99 -34.83 -11.22
CA SER A 69 -17.93 -35.63 -12.44
C SER A 69 -17.25 -36.98 -12.26
N PHE A 70 -16.54 -37.20 -11.15
CA PHE A 70 -15.90 -38.45 -10.83
C PHE A 70 -16.83 -39.43 -10.11
N GLU A 71 -16.52 -40.71 -10.23
CA GLU A 71 -17.17 -41.75 -9.41
C GLU A 71 -16.91 -41.52 -7.92
N LYS A 72 -17.84 -41.97 -7.07
CA LYS A 72 -17.86 -41.66 -5.63
C LYS A 72 -16.54 -42.00 -4.91
N ASP A 73 -15.91 -43.10 -5.25
CA ASP A 73 -14.65 -43.52 -4.63
C ASP A 73 -13.51 -42.55 -4.97
N LYS A 74 -13.39 -42.13 -6.24
CA LYS A 74 -12.42 -41.12 -6.66
C LYS A 74 -12.73 -39.74 -6.08
N TYR A 75 -14.00 -39.38 -6.01
CA TYR A 75 -14.43 -38.13 -5.35
C TYR A 75 -13.90 -38.09 -3.90
N ASN A 76 -14.16 -39.16 -3.13
CA ASN A 76 -13.72 -39.26 -1.74
C ASN A 76 -12.19 -39.24 -1.61
N GLU A 77 -11.48 -39.96 -2.51
CA GLU A 77 -10.03 -39.96 -2.57
C GLU A 77 -9.47 -38.56 -2.81
N PHE A 78 -9.99 -37.83 -3.81
CA PHE A 78 -9.55 -36.48 -4.12
C PHE A 78 -9.82 -35.47 -3.01
N VAL A 79 -11.01 -35.53 -2.39
CA VAL A 79 -11.36 -34.68 -1.23
C VAL A 79 -10.39 -34.97 -0.09
N ASN A 80 -10.19 -36.25 0.27
CA ASN A 80 -9.29 -36.60 1.37
C ASN A 80 -7.83 -36.20 1.08
N THR A 81 -7.33 -36.41 -0.14
CA THR A 81 -5.96 -36.03 -0.54
C THR A 81 -5.78 -34.50 -0.51
N PHE A 82 -6.80 -33.76 -0.95
CA PHE A 82 -6.77 -32.30 -0.93
C PHE A 82 -6.65 -31.76 0.50
N PHE A 83 -7.48 -32.23 1.44
CA PHE A 83 -7.38 -31.80 2.84
C PHE A 83 -6.11 -32.32 3.53
N ALA A 84 -5.62 -33.52 3.15
CA ALA A 84 -4.35 -34.06 3.64
C ALA A 84 -3.13 -33.21 3.22
N SER A 85 -3.25 -32.40 2.16
CA SER A 85 -2.20 -31.43 1.77
C SER A 85 -2.13 -30.21 2.70
N SER A 86 -3.00 -30.14 3.71
CA SER A 86 -3.04 -29.13 4.78
C SER A 86 -3.02 -27.67 4.27
N PRO A 87 -3.98 -27.26 3.42
CA PRO A 87 -4.08 -25.87 2.99
C PRO A 87 -4.34 -24.94 4.17
N ALA A 88 -3.89 -23.67 4.07
CA ALA A 88 -4.03 -22.68 5.14
C ALA A 88 -5.49 -22.45 5.57
N ALA A 89 -6.41 -22.44 4.62
CA ALA A 89 -7.86 -22.47 4.85
C ALA A 89 -8.56 -22.86 3.54
N VAL A 90 -9.77 -23.40 3.64
CA VAL A 90 -10.65 -23.67 2.50
C VAL A 90 -11.92 -22.84 2.64
N ILE A 91 -12.28 -22.07 1.60
CA ILE A 91 -13.49 -21.24 1.59
C ILE A 91 -14.37 -21.68 0.42
N ILE A 92 -15.58 -22.08 0.73
CA ILE A 92 -16.59 -22.48 -0.26
C ILE A 92 -17.43 -21.23 -0.60
N SER A 93 -17.48 -20.87 -1.88
CA SER A 93 -18.25 -19.73 -2.36
C SER A 93 -19.69 -20.11 -2.75
N ARG A 94 -20.59 -19.08 -2.87
CA ARG A 94 -21.98 -19.24 -3.35
C ARG A 94 -22.85 -20.13 -2.47
N ASN A 95 -22.55 -20.25 -1.18
CA ASN A 95 -23.24 -21.15 -0.25
C ASN A 95 -23.35 -22.60 -0.76
N LEU A 96 -22.38 -23.06 -1.58
CA LEU A 96 -22.38 -24.42 -2.06
C LEU A 96 -22.22 -25.42 -0.89
N GLU A 97 -22.85 -26.60 -1.04
CA GLU A 97 -22.70 -27.71 -0.12
C GLU A 97 -21.97 -28.86 -0.81
N LEU A 98 -20.83 -29.24 -0.23
CA LEU A 98 -19.93 -30.24 -0.77
C LEU A 98 -19.86 -31.43 0.19
N GLU A 99 -20.36 -32.58 -0.26
CA GLU A 99 -20.37 -33.82 0.53
C GLU A 99 -18.93 -34.22 0.92
N GLY A 100 -18.72 -34.63 2.17
CA GLY A 100 -17.43 -35.11 2.66
C GLY A 100 -16.38 -34.02 2.97
N PHE A 101 -16.64 -32.76 2.64
CA PHE A 101 -15.69 -31.67 2.91
C PHE A 101 -15.53 -31.39 4.40
N LYS A 102 -16.63 -31.41 5.16
CA LYS A 102 -16.60 -31.18 6.61
C LYS A 102 -15.83 -32.30 7.31
N GLU A 103 -16.14 -33.55 7.00
CA GLU A 103 -15.49 -34.73 7.57
C GLU A 103 -13.98 -34.74 7.25
N ALA A 104 -13.60 -34.39 6.02
CA ALA A 104 -12.20 -34.30 5.61
C ALA A 104 -11.49 -33.12 6.30
N ALA A 105 -12.14 -31.97 6.47
CA ALA A 105 -11.63 -30.82 7.19
C ALA A 105 -11.37 -31.17 8.68
N GLU A 106 -12.30 -31.84 9.33
CA GLU A 106 -12.16 -32.32 10.71
C GLU A 106 -11.01 -33.31 10.84
N LYS A 107 -10.94 -34.30 9.92
CA LYS A 107 -9.89 -35.34 9.93
C LYS A 107 -8.48 -34.76 9.79
N HIS A 108 -8.31 -33.74 8.97
CA HIS A 108 -7.02 -33.15 8.64
C HIS A 108 -6.75 -31.81 9.34
N ALA A 109 -7.64 -31.39 10.27
CA ALA A 109 -7.53 -30.16 11.04
C ALA A 109 -7.34 -28.90 10.15
N VAL A 110 -8.10 -28.78 9.06
CA VAL A 110 -8.05 -27.65 8.12
C VAL A 110 -9.27 -26.74 8.32
N PRO A 111 -9.11 -25.42 8.49
CA PRO A 111 -10.22 -24.50 8.57
C PRO A 111 -11.11 -24.56 7.33
N LEU A 112 -12.42 -24.71 7.51
CA LEU A 112 -13.41 -24.75 6.45
C LEU A 112 -14.47 -23.68 6.69
N LEU A 113 -14.58 -22.74 5.75
CA LEU A 113 -15.44 -21.57 5.81
C LEU A 113 -16.33 -21.53 4.57
N ARG A 114 -17.39 -20.69 4.62
CA ARG A 114 -18.32 -20.51 3.51
C ARG A 114 -18.72 -19.05 3.36
N THR A 115 -18.96 -18.64 2.10
CA THR A 115 -19.52 -17.32 1.76
C THR A 115 -20.64 -17.45 0.74
N SER A 116 -21.60 -16.52 0.82
CA SER A 116 -22.67 -16.40 -0.18
C SER A 116 -22.22 -15.73 -1.48
N GLU A 117 -21.08 -15.02 -1.44
CA GLU A 117 -20.59 -14.26 -2.57
C GLU A 117 -20.17 -15.12 -3.77
N SER A 118 -20.12 -14.50 -4.95
CA SER A 118 -19.58 -15.16 -6.14
C SER A 118 -18.07 -15.39 -5.98
N THR A 119 -17.55 -16.49 -6.57
CA THR A 119 -16.12 -16.84 -6.47
C THR A 119 -15.20 -15.72 -6.92
N SER A 120 -15.53 -15.03 -8.02
CA SER A 120 -14.68 -14.00 -8.59
C SER A 120 -14.68 -12.70 -7.77
N GLU A 121 -15.84 -12.28 -7.27
CA GLU A 121 -15.98 -11.10 -6.42
C GLU A 121 -15.26 -11.30 -5.08
N PHE A 122 -15.55 -12.41 -4.42
CA PHE A 122 -14.93 -12.77 -3.16
C PHE A 122 -13.40 -12.89 -3.30
N MET A 123 -12.91 -13.59 -4.34
CA MET A 123 -11.47 -13.73 -4.58
C MET A 123 -10.77 -12.39 -4.79
N ALA A 124 -11.37 -11.49 -5.58
CA ALA A 124 -10.81 -10.15 -5.81
C ALA A 124 -10.75 -9.32 -4.51
N ALA A 125 -11.81 -9.35 -3.71
CA ALA A 125 -11.88 -8.66 -2.44
C ALA A 125 -10.90 -9.25 -1.41
N LEU A 126 -10.79 -10.57 -1.31
CA LEU A 126 -9.85 -11.25 -0.42
C LEU A 126 -8.39 -10.94 -0.79
N ILE A 127 -8.01 -10.99 -2.07
CA ILE A 127 -6.67 -10.63 -2.54
C ILE A 127 -6.35 -9.17 -2.18
N ALA A 128 -7.28 -8.24 -2.41
CA ALA A 128 -7.09 -6.83 -2.05
C ALA A 128 -6.89 -6.67 -0.53
N PHE A 129 -7.68 -7.34 0.28
CA PHE A 129 -7.56 -7.34 1.74
C PHE A 129 -6.22 -7.92 2.21
N LEU A 130 -5.81 -9.08 1.69
CA LEU A 130 -4.55 -9.73 2.04
C LEU A 130 -3.36 -8.87 1.61
N ASN A 131 -3.36 -8.31 0.40
CA ASN A 131 -2.33 -7.39 -0.07
C ASN A 131 -2.18 -6.18 0.86
N LEU A 132 -3.27 -5.59 1.30
CA LEU A 132 -3.22 -4.44 2.20
C LEU A 132 -2.66 -4.81 3.58
N ASN A 133 -3.03 -5.96 4.14
CA ASN A 133 -2.68 -6.35 5.50
C ASN A 133 -1.33 -7.06 5.60
N LEU A 134 -0.88 -7.77 4.56
CA LEU A 134 0.40 -8.49 4.50
C LEU A 134 1.51 -7.68 3.83
N SER A 135 1.20 -6.51 3.29
CA SER A 135 2.20 -5.66 2.64
C SER A 135 3.36 -5.30 3.55
N PRO A 136 4.59 -5.36 3.04
CA PRO A 136 5.75 -4.82 3.73
C PRO A 136 5.50 -3.37 4.14
N ARG A 137 5.83 -3.05 5.38
CA ARG A 137 5.66 -1.70 5.93
C ARG A 137 6.85 -1.31 6.79
N ILE A 138 7.14 -0.01 6.80
CA ILE A 138 8.14 0.59 7.68
C ILE A 138 7.56 1.86 8.27
N THR A 139 8.09 2.28 9.42
CA THR A 139 7.82 3.60 9.97
C THR A 139 9.02 4.49 9.70
N ARG A 140 8.77 5.70 9.19
CA ARG A 140 9.78 6.74 9.00
C ARG A 140 9.42 7.96 9.85
N HIS A 141 10.44 8.53 10.51
CA HIS A 141 10.29 9.84 11.13
C HIS A 141 10.20 10.91 10.03
N GLY A 142 9.12 11.66 10.02
CA GLY A 142 8.83 12.65 8.99
C GLY A 142 7.39 13.13 9.02
N VAL A 143 7.03 13.91 8.03
CA VAL A 143 5.69 14.46 7.83
C VAL A 143 5.17 14.04 6.47
N LEU A 144 3.93 13.59 6.40
CA LEU A 144 3.25 13.31 5.13
C LEU A 144 2.08 14.27 4.96
N VAL A 145 2.11 15.02 3.86
CA VAL A 145 1.08 15.98 3.46
C VAL A 145 0.64 15.75 2.02
N GLU A 146 -0.61 16.10 1.73
CA GLU A 146 -1.07 16.20 0.34
C GLU A 146 -1.05 17.66 -0.09
N VAL A 147 -0.32 17.97 -1.16
CA VAL A 147 -0.17 19.32 -1.73
C VAL A 147 -0.57 19.27 -3.19
N TYR A 148 -1.65 19.96 -3.56
CA TYR A 148 -2.23 19.98 -4.91
C TYR A 148 -2.50 18.56 -5.49
N GLY A 149 -2.88 17.60 -4.63
CA GLY A 149 -3.15 16.22 -5.04
C GLY A 149 -1.91 15.32 -5.16
N GLU A 150 -0.72 15.82 -4.83
CA GLU A 150 0.52 15.03 -4.74
C GLU A 150 0.85 14.72 -3.28
N GLY A 151 1.10 13.45 -2.96
CA GLY A 151 1.54 13.06 -1.62
C GLY A 151 3.04 13.32 -1.44
N ILE A 152 3.36 14.22 -0.52
CA ILE A 152 4.74 14.65 -0.26
C ILE A 152 5.19 14.16 1.11
N LEU A 153 6.21 13.31 1.13
CA LEU A 153 6.90 12.87 2.33
C LEU A 153 8.06 13.83 2.62
N ILE A 154 7.93 14.58 3.71
CA ILE A 154 8.94 15.54 4.17
C ILE A 154 9.82 14.85 5.20
N LEU A 155 11.11 14.71 4.90
CA LEU A 155 12.13 14.11 5.76
C LEU A 155 13.15 15.19 6.18
N GLY A 156 13.87 14.93 7.25
CA GLY A 156 14.93 15.79 7.76
C GLY A 156 15.12 15.61 9.26
N GLU A 157 16.16 16.22 9.80
CA GLU A 157 16.48 16.12 11.22
C GLU A 157 15.36 16.67 12.11
N SER A 158 15.36 16.24 13.39
CA SER A 158 14.44 16.80 14.36
C SER A 158 14.72 18.29 14.57
N GLY A 159 13.66 19.11 14.58
CA GLY A 159 13.78 20.54 14.80
C GLY A 159 14.06 21.38 13.57
N VAL A 160 14.13 20.80 12.37
CA VAL A 160 14.37 21.53 11.12
C VAL A 160 13.12 22.31 10.63
N GLY A 161 11.96 22.17 11.30
CA GLY A 161 10.74 22.92 10.95
C GLY A 161 9.72 22.10 10.14
N LYS A 162 9.76 20.77 10.15
CA LYS A 162 8.80 19.92 9.39
C LYS A 162 7.36 20.11 9.83
N SER A 163 7.08 20.06 11.13
CA SER A 163 5.73 20.20 11.69
C SER A 163 5.17 21.60 11.53
N GLU A 164 5.99 22.63 11.71
CA GLU A 164 5.63 24.02 11.45
C GLU A 164 5.27 24.25 9.97
N THR A 165 6.05 23.65 9.08
CA THR A 165 5.78 23.67 7.63
C THR A 165 4.46 22.98 7.29
N ALA A 166 4.17 21.84 7.92
CA ALA A 166 2.91 21.11 7.71
C ALA A 166 1.70 21.95 8.13
N ILE A 167 1.75 22.65 9.27
CA ILE A 167 0.68 23.55 9.71
C ILE A 167 0.50 24.73 8.75
N GLU A 168 1.58 25.31 8.26
CA GLU A 168 1.48 26.38 7.26
C GLU A 168 0.84 25.87 5.95
N LEU A 169 1.17 24.67 5.50
CA LEU A 169 0.52 24.02 4.34
C LEU A 169 -0.97 23.78 4.60
N VAL A 170 -1.33 23.28 5.80
CA VAL A 170 -2.74 23.10 6.19
C VAL A 170 -3.51 24.41 6.19
N LYS A 171 -2.94 25.50 6.71
CA LYS A 171 -3.54 26.83 6.67
C LYS A 171 -3.76 27.34 5.23
N ARG A 172 -2.97 26.87 4.28
CA ARG A 172 -3.08 27.17 2.85
C ARG A 172 -4.08 26.28 2.12
N GLY A 173 -4.74 25.34 2.81
CA GLY A 173 -5.78 24.46 2.27
C GLY A 173 -5.29 23.09 1.84
N HIS A 174 -4.05 22.72 2.16
CA HIS A 174 -3.52 21.37 1.96
C HIS A 174 -3.92 20.45 3.11
N ARG A 175 -3.67 19.15 2.96
CA ARG A 175 -4.14 18.15 3.93
C ARG A 175 -2.99 17.43 4.63
N LEU A 176 -3.08 17.31 5.96
CA LEU A 176 -2.16 16.51 6.76
C LEU A 176 -2.59 15.05 6.76
N ILE A 177 -1.64 14.15 6.56
CA ILE A 177 -1.82 12.71 6.71
C ILE A 177 -1.16 12.23 8.00
N ALA A 178 0.11 12.55 8.21
CA ALA A 178 0.88 12.13 9.38
C ALA A 178 1.91 13.18 9.76
N ASP A 179 2.17 13.31 11.07
CA ASP A 179 3.30 14.06 11.65
C ASP A 179 4.09 13.14 12.57
N ASP A 180 5.39 13.38 12.66
CA ASP A 180 6.38 12.67 13.48
C ASP A 180 6.62 11.21 13.01
N ALA A 181 5.62 10.38 12.90
CA ALA A 181 5.72 9.01 12.44
C ALA A 181 4.82 8.75 11.23
N VAL A 182 5.42 8.34 10.12
CA VAL A 182 4.73 7.93 8.89
C VAL A 182 4.87 6.44 8.72
N GLU A 183 3.76 5.70 8.83
CA GLU A 183 3.71 4.29 8.43
C GLU A 183 3.61 4.20 6.92
N ILE A 184 4.61 3.64 6.26
CA ILE A 184 4.69 3.49 4.81
C ILE A 184 4.50 2.03 4.46
N ARG A 185 3.54 1.74 3.56
CA ARG A 185 3.21 0.39 3.08
C ARG A 185 3.43 0.28 1.58
N LYS A 186 3.97 -0.85 1.15
CA LYS A 186 4.10 -1.19 -0.27
C LYS A 186 2.80 -1.83 -0.74
N VAL A 187 1.95 -1.08 -1.43
CA VAL A 187 0.64 -1.58 -1.92
C VAL A 187 0.71 -2.19 -3.32
N SER A 188 1.79 -1.94 -4.06
CA SER A 188 2.09 -2.58 -5.34
C SER A 188 3.60 -2.51 -5.62
N ASN A 189 4.04 -3.11 -6.73
CA ASN A 189 5.46 -3.04 -7.16
C ASN A 189 5.92 -1.62 -7.54
N LYS A 190 5.00 -0.65 -7.64
CA LYS A 190 5.28 0.73 -8.06
C LYS A 190 4.69 1.78 -7.13
N SER A 191 4.05 1.39 -6.02
CA SER A 191 3.28 2.34 -5.21
C SER A 191 3.47 2.12 -3.72
N LEU A 192 3.80 3.22 -3.04
CA LEU A 192 3.84 3.34 -1.59
C LEU A 192 2.67 4.19 -1.12
N VAL A 193 2.05 3.79 -0.01
CA VAL A 193 1.01 4.57 0.67
C VAL A 193 1.44 4.82 2.10
N GLY A 194 1.34 6.07 2.53
CA GLY A 194 1.63 6.50 3.89
C GLY A 194 0.37 6.78 4.70
N SER A 195 0.46 6.56 5.99
CA SER A 195 -0.58 6.84 6.99
C SER A 195 0.03 7.20 8.32
N ALA A 196 -0.75 7.82 9.21
CA ALA A 196 -0.36 7.98 10.61
C ALA A 196 -0.68 6.69 11.40
N PRO A 197 0.14 6.31 12.39
CA PRO A 197 -0.25 5.36 13.42
C PRO A 197 -1.58 5.76 14.07
N SER A 198 -2.43 4.79 14.40
CA SER A 198 -3.81 5.07 14.85
C SER A 198 -3.88 5.90 16.13
N ASN A 199 -2.91 5.75 17.02
CA ASN A 199 -2.83 6.43 18.32
C ASN A 199 -2.43 7.91 18.23
N ILE A 200 -1.75 8.34 17.16
CA ILE A 200 -1.31 9.74 16.95
C ILE A 200 -1.97 10.40 15.75
N ARG A 201 -2.95 9.76 15.15
CA ARG A 201 -3.63 10.26 13.95
C ARG A 201 -4.28 11.60 14.17
N HIS A 202 -4.02 12.55 13.25
CA HIS A 202 -4.48 13.94 13.26
C HIS A 202 -3.84 14.84 14.34
N PHE A 203 -2.94 14.28 15.15
CA PHE A 203 -2.17 15.09 16.10
C PHE A 203 -0.87 15.57 15.47
N ILE A 204 -0.44 16.75 15.89
CA ILE A 204 0.84 17.37 15.54
C ILE A 204 1.43 18.04 16.78
N GLU A 205 2.73 17.93 16.94
CA GLU A 205 3.45 18.62 18.00
C GLU A 205 4.09 19.90 17.47
N LEU A 206 3.80 21.01 18.14
CA LEU A 206 4.40 22.32 17.86
C LEU A 206 5.17 22.82 19.07
N ARG A 207 6.45 23.07 18.91
CA ARG A 207 7.30 23.55 19.99
C ARG A 207 6.75 24.89 20.53
N GLY A 208 6.62 24.97 21.87
CA GLY A 208 6.09 26.14 22.57
C GLY A 208 4.56 26.21 22.64
N ILE A 209 3.83 25.40 21.85
CA ILE A 209 2.36 25.30 21.90
C ILE A 209 1.93 23.95 22.51
N GLY A 210 2.67 22.87 22.20
CA GLY A 210 2.34 21.51 22.59
C GLY A 210 1.63 20.73 21.50
N ILE A 211 0.87 19.70 21.91
CA ILE A 211 0.16 18.79 21.00
C ILE A 211 -1.22 19.38 20.66
N ILE A 212 -1.51 19.50 19.38
CA ILE A 212 -2.80 19.96 18.86
C ILE A 212 -3.44 18.91 17.96
N ASN A 213 -4.77 18.92 17.88
CA ASN A 213 -5.51 18.08 16.91
C ASN A 213 -5.90 18.93 15.70
N VAL A 214 -5.27 18.66 14.56
CA VAL A 214 -5.45 19.41 13.30
C VAL A 214 -6.89 19.35 12.80
N SER A 215 -7.53 18.18 12.85
CA SER A 215 -8.91 18.00 12.41
C SER A 215 -9.90 18.83 13.26
N ARG A 216 -9.61 19.01 14.54
CA ARG A 216 -10.47 19.83 15.42
C ARG A 216 -10.30 21.33 15.22
N ILE A 217 -9.07 21.78 14.91
CA ILE A 217 -8.76 23.22 14.74
C ILE A 217 -9.11 23.69 13.33
N PHE A 218 -8.77 22.92 12.29
CA PHE A 218 -8.89 23.33 10.89
C PHE A 218 -10.03 22.62 10.14
N GLY A 219 -10.76 21.72 10.81
CA GLY A 219 -11.85 20.96 10.22
C GLY A 219 -11.42 19.61 9.60
N ALA A 220 -12.40 18.75 9.35
CA ALA A 220 -12.16 17.40 8.81
C ALA A 220 -11.52 17.43 7.40
N GLY A 221 -11.75 18.49 6.62
CA GLY A 221 -11.14 18.67 5.30
C GLY A 221 -9.63 18.92 5.32
N ALA A 222 -9.07 19.31 6.48
CA ALA A 222 -7.64 19.57 6.65
C ALA A 222 -6.78 18.31 6.88
N VAL A 223 -7.41 17.15 6.97
CA VAL A 223 -6.74 15.87 7.22
C VAL A 223 -7.18 14.80 6.23
N LYS A 224 -6.32 13.81 6.04
CA LYS A 224 -6.60 12.61 5.22
C LYS A 224 -6.04 11.38 5.93
N LEU A 225 -6.68 10.22 5.78
CA LEU A 225 -6.26 9.01 6.49
C LEU A 225 -5.04 8.37 5.88
N THR A 226 -4.96 8.36 4.56
CA THR A 226 -3.88 7.74 3.79
C THR A 226 -3.60 8.55 2.54
N GLU A 227 -2.35 8.55 2.07
CA GLU A 227 -1.97 9.17 0.80
C GLU A 227 -0.89 8.36 0.13
N LYS A 228 -0.92 8.30 -1.21
CA LYS A 228 0.18 7.77 -2.01
C LYS A 228 1.39 8.68 -1.87
N ILE A 229 2.59 8.10 -1.74
CA ILE A 229 3.82 8.89 -1.70
C ILE A 229 4.30 9.08 -3.13
N ASP A 230 4.17 10.31 -3.63
CA ASP A 230 4.56 10.67 -4.99
C ASP A 230 5.93 11.36 -5.04
N TYR A 231 6.32 12.01 -3.95
CA TYR A 231 7.52 12.81 -3.89
C TYR A 231 8.12 12.84 -2.48
N ILE A 232 9.44 12.85 -2.40
CA ILE A 232 10.16 13.00 -1.14
C ILE A 232 10.90 14.33 -1.15
N ILE A 233 10.74 15.11 -0.10
CA ILE A 233 11.47 16.35 0.12
C ILE A 233 12.32 16.18 1.37
N ASN A 234 13.64 16.14 1.18
CA ASN A 234 14.60 16.15 2.26
C ASN A 234 14.88 17.59 2.65
N ILE A 235 14.64 17.95 3.90
CA ILE A 235 14.93 19.27 4.43
C ILE A 235 16.21 19.16 5.29
N GLU A 236 17.21 19.98 4.98
CA GLU A 236 18.45 20.03 5.75
C GLU A 236 18.86 21.48 6.05
N PRO A 237 19.58 21.76 7.14
CA PRO A 237 20.18 23.06 7.36
C PRO A 237 21.08 23.45 6.19
N TRP A 238 21.15 24.76 5.91
CA TRP A 238 22.06 25.26 4.87
C TRP A 238 23.52 24.91 5.21
N ASP A 239 24.21 24.31 4.28
CA ASP A 239 25.63 23.99 4.38
C ASP A 239 26.40 24.75 3.29
N ASN A 240 27.36 25.58 3.69
CA ASN A 240 28.18 26.36 2.75
C ASN A 240 29.20 25.53 1.96
N GLU A 241 29.48 24.31 2.43
CA GLU A 241 30.42 23.39 1.79
C GLU A 241 29.74 22.52 0.72
N LYS A 242 28.39 22.45 0.74
CA LYS A 242 27.60 21.68 -0.24
C LYS A 242 27.25 22.49 -1.48
N VAL A 243 27.38 21.85 -2.62
CA VAL A 243 26.84 22.36 -3.88
C VAL A 243 25.42 21.90 -4.03
N TYR A 244 24.49 22.82 -4.09
CA TYR A 244 23.07 22.54 -4.31
C TYR A 244 22.72 22.68 -5.80
N ASP A 245 21.96 21.75 -6.34
CA ASP A 245 21.44 21.85 -7.71
C ASP A 245 20.54 23.10 -7.84
N ARG A 246 20.95 24.04 -8.68
CA ARG A 246 20.23 25.29 -8.93
C ARG A 246 19.31 25.22 -10.13
N LEU A 247 19.56 24.30 -11.05
CA LEU A 247 18.82 24.16 -12.29
C LEU A 247 17.68 23.13 -12.17
N GLY A 248 17.79 22.18 -11.24
CA GLY A 248 16.80 21.12 -11.08
C GLY A 248 16.79 20.13 -12.24
N LEU A 249 17.95 19.95 -12.89
CA LEU A 249 18.12 19.01 -14.00
C LEU A 249 18.35 17.58 -13.52
N GLU A 250 19.00 17.42 -12.37
CA GLU A 250 19.29 16.10 -11.83
C GLU A 250 18.03 15.48 -11.23
N GLU A 251 17.73 14.26 -11.66
CA GLU A 251 16.64 13.47 -11.06
C GLU A 251 17.21 12.58 -9.96
N HIS A 252 16.97 12.98 -8.72
CA HIS A 252 17.29 12.17 -7.56
C HIS A 252 16.12 11.29 -7.17
N THR A 253 16.43 10.12 -6.64
CA THR A 253 15.43 9.21 -6.09
C THR A 253 15.85 8.74 -4.71
N THR A 254 14.86 8.43 -3.87
CA THR A 254 15.08 7.78 -2.57
C THR A 254 14.37 6.43 -2.59
N GLU A 255 15.10 5.37 -2.28
CA GLU A 255 14.55 4.02 -2.22
C GLU A 255 13.83 3.79 -0.89
N ILE A 256 12.57 3.35 -0.96
CA ILE A 256 11.78 2.90 0.19
C ILE A 256 11.11 1.57 -0.18
N LEU A 257 11.34 0.52 0.60
CA LEU A 257 10.77 -0.83 0.39
C LEU A 257 11.00 -1.38 -1.04
N GLY A 258 12.17 -1.07 -1.64
CA GLY A 258 12.54 -1.49 -3.00
C GLY A 258 11.80 -0.71 -4.10
N ILE A 259 11.25 0.48 -3.78
CA ILE A 259 10.64 1.39 -4.75
C ILE A 259 11.39 2.71 -4.73
N ASN A 260 11.84 3.17 -5.89
CA ASN A 260 12.48 4.45 -6.08
C ASN A 260 11.43 5.55 -6.23
N ILE A 261 11.38 6.46 -5.26
CA ILE A 261 10.51 7.64 -5.30
C ILE A 261 11.34 8.87 -5.66
N PRO A 262 10.91 9.70 -6.62
CA PRO A 262 11.57 10.97 -6.92
C PRO A 262 11.76 11.82 -5.67
N SER A 263 12.95 12.41 -5.53
CA SER A 263 13.30 13.19 -4.33
C SER A 263 14.09 14.44 -4.66
N ILE A 264 13.96 15.46 -3.81
CA ILE A 264 14.83 16.65 -3.82
C ILE A 264 15.30 16.96 -2.40
N THR A 265 16.40 17.70 -2.32
CA THR A 265 16.91 18.25 -1.07
C THR A 265 16.74 19.77 -1.07
N ILE A 266 16.07 20.29 -0.05
CA ILE A 266 15.85 21.74 0.13
C ILE A 266 16.67 22.22 1.33
N PRO A 267 17.70 23.04 1.11
CA PRO A 267 18.45 23.64 2.19
C PRO A 267 17.63 24.78 2.85
N VAL A 268 17.59 24.76 4.18
CA VAL A 268 16.83 25.72 4.99
C VAL A 268 17.75 26.79 5.55
N GLN A 269 17.35 28.04 5.37
CA GLN A 269 17.93 29.19 6.05
C GLN A 269 16.83 29.93 6.83
N PRO A 270 17.15 30.58 7.94
CA PRO A 270 16.22 31.46 8.65
C PRO A 270 15.57 32.48 7.69
N GLY A 271 14.24 32.62 7.80
CA GLY A 271 13.46 33.57 6.97
C GLY A 271 12.93 33.00 5.65
N ARG A 272 13.27 31.74 5.23
CA ARG A 272 12.64 31.09 4.07
C ARG A 272 11.30 30.50 4.44
N ASN A 273 10.29 30.76 3.61
CA ASN A 273 8.98 30.11 3.75
C ASN A 273 8.99 28.75 3.03
N LEU A 274 9.19 27.69 3.81
CA LEU A 274 9.26 26.32 3.29
C LEU A 274 7.94 25.85 2.66
N ALA A 275 6.80 26.27 3.17
CA ALA A 275 5.51 25.90 2.62
C ALA A 275 5.37 26.36 1.17
N VAL A 276 5.75 27.60 0.87
CA VAL A 276 5.75 28.14 -0.50
C VAL A 276 6.70 27.34 -1.41
N ILE A 277 7.88 27.01 -0.91
CA ILE A 277 8.86 26.25 -1.69
C ILE A 277 8.32 24.83 -2.02
N ILE A 278 7.66 24.19 -1.05
CA ILE A 278 7.05 22.87 -1.23
C ILE A 278 5.87 22.94 -2.21
N GLU A 279 5.03 23.96 -2.13
CA GLU A 279 3.95 24.18 -3.10
C GLU A 279 4.50 24.29 -4.53
N VAL A 280 5.53 25.10 -4.72
CA VAL A 280 6.17 25.28 -6.04
C VAL A 280 6.83 23.98 -6.50
N ALA A 281 7.51 23.24 -5.60
CA ALA A 281 8.12 21.95 -5.93
C ALA A 281 7.08 20.92 -6.38
N ALA A 282 5.90 20.87 -5.71
CA ALA A 282 4.79 19.99 -6.10
C ALA A 282 4.26 20.35 -7.49
N MET A 283 4.02 21.63 -7.75
CA MET A 283 3.55 22.12 -9.05
C MET A 283 4.56 21.85 -10.17
N ASN A 284 5.84 22.14 -9.93
CA ASN A 284 6.90 21.90 -10.91
C ASN A 284 7.05 20.40 -11.25
N LYS A 285 6.96 19.52 -10.21
CA LYS A 285 6.94 18.09 -10.44
C LYS A 285 5.76 17.66 -11.30
N ARG A 286 4.57 18.23 -11.05
CA ARG A 286 3.37 17.96 -11.86
C ARG A 286 3.57 18.38 -13.31
N GLN A 287 4.20 19.54 -13.56
CA GLN A 287 4.53 20.00 -14.92
C GLN A 287 5.49 19.01 -15.60
N LYS A 288 6.54 18.55 -14.90
CA LYS A 288 7.46 17.52 -15.42
C LYS A 288 6.73 16.22 -15.78
N LYS A 289 5.78 15.76 -14.95
CA LYS A 289 4.93 14.59 -15.27
C LYS A 289 4.07 14.79 -16.54
N LEU A 290 3.70 16.02 -16.85
CA LEU A 290 2.94 16.40 -18.04
C LEU A 290 3.83 16.66 -19.28
N GLY A 291 5.15 16.44 -19.16
CA GLY A 291 6.11 16.57 -20.25
C GLY A 291 6.80 17.94 -20.35
N TYR A 292 6.50 18.91 -19.48
CA TYR A 292 7.16 20.21 -19.48
C TYR A 292 8.28 20.29 -18.44
N ASN A 293 9.50 20.57 -18.89
CA ASN A 293 10.66 20.80 -18.02
C ASN A 293 11.20 22.21 -18.25
N ALA A 294 10.92 23.12 -17.30
CA ALA A 294 11.32 24.52 -17.39
C ALA A 294 12.84 24.73 -17.51
N ALA A 295 13.65 23.89 -16.85
CA ALA A 295 15.10 23.97 -16.94
C ALA A 295 15.61 23.55 -18.32
N ALA A 296 15.08 22.50 -18.90
CA ALA A 296 15.40 22.07 -20.26
C ALA A 296 14.96 23.10 -21.31
N ASP A 297 13.75 23.68 -21.16
CA ASP A 297 13.26 24.78 -22.02
C ASP A 297 14.18 26.00 -21.95
N LEU A 298 14.60 26.39 -20.75
CA LEU A 298 15.55 27.52 -20.57
C LEU A 298 16.88 27.25 -21.25
N LEU A 299 17.49 26.07 -21.07
CA LEU A 299 18.77 25.69 -21.69
C LEU A 299 18.65 25.65 -23.22
N SER A 300 17.55 25.14 -23.75
CA SER A 300 17.28 25.15 -25.18
C SER A 300 17.24 26.59 -25.73
N ARG A 301 16.53 27.50 -25.07
CA ARG A 301 16.45 28.94 -25.47
C ARG A 301 17.80 29.65 -25.38
N LEU A 302 18.67 29.22 -24.47
CA LEU A 302 20.05 29.76 -24.35
C LEU A 302 21.03 29.12 -25.31
N GLY A 303 20.64 28.15 -26.15
CA GLY A 303 21.53 27.43 -27.04
C GLY A 303 22.47 26.49 -26.32
N MET A 304 22.17 26.10 -25.08
CA MET A 304 22.97 25.24 -24.22
C MET A 304 22.39 23.82 -24.10
N ALA A 305 21.43 23.45 -24.94
CA ALA A 305 20.88 22.10 -24.97
C ALA A 305 21.90 21.16 -25.61
N ASP A 306 22.31 20.11 -24.88
CA ASP A 306 23.06 19.00 -25.46
C ASP A 306 22.19 18.32 -26.51
N GLY A 307 22.70 18.16 -27.73
CA GLY A 307 21.97 17.82 -28.95
C GLY A 307 21.47 16.38 -29.02
N ASN A 308 20.68 15.91 -28.04
CA ASN A 308 20.00 14.62 -28.07
C ASN A 308 18.77 14.61 -27.15
N GLU A 309 17.71 15.32 -27.60
CA GLU A 309 16.32 14.94 -27.28
C GLU A 309 15.41 15.76 -28.19
N ASP A 310 14.76 15.08 -29.14
CA ASP A 310 13.64 15.63 -29.92
C ASP A 310 12.50 16.00 -28.95
N VAL A 311 12.44 17.26 -28.58
CA VAL A 311 11.25 17.80 -27.92
C VAL A 311 10.21 18.03 -28.99
N SER A 312 9.29 17.09 -29.18
CA SER A 312 8.12 17.25 -30.03
C SER A 312 7.33 18.47 -29.56
N SER A 313 7.44 19.54 -30.33
CA SER A 313 6.68 20.78 -30.20
C SER A 313 5.26 20.59 -30.70
N ASP A 314 4.41 19.83 -30.00
CA ASP A 314 2.99 19.74 -30.26
C ASP A 314 2.19 19.79 -28.96
N ILE A 315 2.14 20.97 -28.36
CA ILE A 315 1.10 21.32 -27.41
C ILE A 315 0.33 22.50 -28.01
N GLU A 316 -0.75 22.16 -28.72
CA GLU A 316 -1.80 23.16 -28.97
C GLU A 316 -2.41 23.55 -27.65
N VAL A 317 -2.26 24.84 -27.33
CA VAL A 317 -2.91 25.46 -26.17
C VAL A 317 -4.35 25.73 -26.54
N PHE A 318 -5.29 25.01 -25.91
CA PHE A 318 -6.69 25.43 -25.82
C PHE A 318 -6.99 26.04 -24.46
#